data_0d93767e410c9bec8461fc5f08f99815
#
_entry.id   0d93767e410c9bec8461fc5f08f99815
#
_cell.length_a   1.000
_cell.length_b   1.000
_cell.length_c   1.000
_cell.angle_alpha   90.00
_cell.angle_beta   90.00
_cell.angle_gamma   90.00
#
_symmetry.space_group_name_H-M   'P 1'
#
loop_
_entity.id
_entity.type
_entity.pdbx_description
1 polymer ?
#
loop_
_entity_poly.entity_id
_entity_poly.type
_entity_poly.pdbx_seq_one_letter_code
_entity_poly.pdbx_strand_id
1 'polypeptide(L)'
;MEEMRVLGLPAEKGRWGYVALGFVANVCMGAVYAFSVFRKPLEELWGISATSSGLPFMVFLAVFALGMALAGGLVERWGPRKTGILGGILVGLGWILAGFSPNIGVLTLFYGVIAGAGVGVAYGCPIAVAGRWFPDRRGLAVGLTLAGFGASALVVAPIMNALISAHGPLRTFLVLGVAFLVVMVLTSLPMVFPPAGWRVASPKGKATPSALDLDRREMVRRPTFWALWGTYTIGCLAGLMAIGIAAPFGQEVANLSAGMSAAAVSVFAVFNGVGRPLFGWLTDRLTPRYASTLSFVLIFLAALLLWWAGGSQVAYFVGFSLLWLNLGGWLAIAPAATATLFGTAHYAENYGLVFTSYGVGAIVGNVMSGLLHDLSSYVAVFPPVMALAAVGIVVALVGLRPPMKKGA
;
A
#
# COMPACT_ATOMS: atom_id res chain seq x y z
N MET A 1 -16.43 -0.49 40.18
CA MET A 1 -15.64 0.04 39.06
C MET A 1 -16.59 0.14 37.87
N GLU A 2 -16.87 1.33 37.38
CA GLU A 2 -17.69 1.46 36.18
C GLU A 2 -17.00 0.72 35.03
N GLU A 3 -17.77 -0.13 34.38
CA GLU A 3 -17.29 -0.91 33.23
C GLU A 3 -16.97 0.07 32.12
N MET A 4 -15.66 0.19 31.73
CA MET A 4 -15.22 1.10 30.69
C MET A 4 -16.00 0.83 29.42
N ARG A 5 -16.61 1.87 28.84
CA ARG A 5 -17.36 1.80 27.58
C ARG A 5 -16.58 2.43 26.44
N VAL A 6 -16.61 1.78 25.30
CA VAL A 6 -16.03 2.23 24.03
C VAL A 6 -17.12 2.18 22.98
N LEU A 7 -17.39 3.31 22.33
CA LEU A 7 -18.47 3.43 21.35
C LEU A 7 -19.83 2.94 21.87
N GLY A 8 -20.12 3.19 23.15
CA GLY A 8 -21.37 2.78 23.82
C GLY A 8 -21.42 1.32 24.26
N LEU A 9 -20.43 0.50 23.95
CA LEU A 9 -20.35 -0.93 24.31
C LEU A 9 -19.27 -1.17 25.37
N PRO A 10 -19.34 -2.30 26.12
CA PRO A 10 -18.23 -2.72 26.98
C PRO A 10 -16.91 -2.70 26.20
N ALA A 11 -15.83 -2.22 26.82
CA ALA A 11 -14.58 -1.92 26.12
C ALA A 11 -14.01 -3.10 25.31
N GLU A 12 -14.13 -4.33 25.80
CA GLU A 12 -13.69 -5.54 25.09
C GLU A 12 -14.41 -5.78 23.75
N LYS A 13 -15.68 -5.44 23.67
CA LYS A 13 -16.48 -5.52 22.44
C LYS A 13 -16.35 -4.24 21.62
N GLY A 14 -16.47 -3.09 22.28
CA GLY A 14 -16.44 -1.77 21.63
C GLY A 14 -15.14 -1.46 20.91
N ARG A 15 -13.99 -2.00 21.35
CA ARG A 15 -12.70 -1.82 20.68
C ARG A 15 -12.68 -2.34 19.22
N TRP A 16 -13.52 -3.34 18.90
CA TRP A 16 -13.65 -3.83 17.51
C TRP A 16 -14.26 -2.79 16.58
N GLY A 17 -15.03 -1.84 17.11
CA GLY A 17 -15.51 -0.70 16.36
C GLY A 17 -14.38 0.15 15.77
N TYR A 18 -13.24 0.28 16.49
CA TYR A 18 -12.07 0.98 15.95
C TYR A 18 -11.43 0.24 14.76
N VAL A 19 -11.45 -1.09 14.77
CA VAL A 19 -10.99 -1.91 13.63
C VAL A 19 -11.90 -1.68 12.42
N ALA A 20 -13.23 -1.68 12.63
CA ALA A 20 -14.19 -1.43 11.55
C ALA A 20 -14.05 0.00 10.99
N LEU A 21 -13.97 1.01 11.85
CA LEU A 21 -13.74 2.40 11.43
C LEU A 21 -12.42 2.57 10.70
N GLY A 22 -11.35 1.92 11.20
CA GLY A 22 -10.04 1.92 10.57
C GLY A 22 -10.05 1.20 9.20
N PHE A 23 -10.79 0.10 9.07
CA PHE A 23 -11.00 -0.58 7.79
C PHE A 23 -11.66 0.36 6.77
N VAL A 24 -12.77 1.03 7.14
CA VAL A 24 -13.48 1.95 6.26
C VAL A 24 -12.60 3.15 5.86
N ALA A 25 -11.87 3.75 6.81
CA ALA A 25 -10.91 4.81 6.49
C ALA A 25 -9.83 4.33 5.51
N ASN A 26 -9.33 3.10 5.69
CA ASN A 26 -8.35 2.50 4.79
C ASN A 26 -8.93 2.19 3.40
N VAL A 27 -10.23 1.88 3.27
CA VAL A 27 -10.88 1.77 1.95
C VAL A 27 -10.82 3.10 1.20
N CYS A 28 -11.09 4.23 1.85
CA CYS A 28 -10.97 5.55 1.22
C CYS A 28 -9.52 5.86 0.83
N MET A 29 -8.56 5.63 1.73
CA MET A 29 -7.13 5.87 1.46
C MET A 29 -6.58 4.97 0.37
N GLY A 30 -7.01 3.70 0.32
CA GLY A 30 -6.60 2.71 -0.66
C GLY A 30 -7.20 2.88 -2.05
N ALA A 31 -8.12 3.85 -2.25
CA ALA A 31 -8.71 4.17 -3.55
C ALA A 31 -7.66 4.49 -4.63
N VAL A 32 -6.46 4.89 -4.22
CA VAL A 32 -5.30 5.08 -5.11
C VAL A 32 -4.97 3.82 -5.92
N TYR A 33 -5.24 2.62 -5.40
CA TYR A 33 -5.00 1.37 -6.13
C TYR A 33 -5.98 1.10 -7.28
N ALA A 34 -7.09 1.86 -7.35
CA ALA A 34 -8.01 1.85 -8.47
C ALA A 34 -7.69 2.96 -9.52
N PHE A 35 -6.61 3.76 -9.32
CA PHE A 35 -6.30 4.89 -10.21
C PHE A 35 -6.12 4.49 -11.68
N SER A 36 -5.68 3.26 -11.95
CA SER A 36 -5.52 2.78 -13.34
C SER A 36 -6.80 2.89 -14.18
N VAL A 37 -7.98 2.88 -13.54
CA VAL A 37 -9.29 3.06 -14.21
C VAL A 37 -9.44 4.48 -14.80
N PHE A 38 -8.78 5.49 -14.23
CA PHE A 38 -8.79 6.87 -14.74
C PHE A 38 -7.85 7.09 -15.93
N ARG A 39 -6.82 6.26 -16.14
CA ARG A 39 -5.72 6.56 -17.08
C ARG A 39 -6.22 6.80 -18.50
N LYS A 40 -6.94 5.85 -19.07
CA LYS A 40 -7.47 5.97 -20.42
C LYS A 40 -8.42 7.16 -20.62
N PRO A 41 -9.43 7.37 -19.74
CA PRO A 41 -10.28 8.56 -19.79
C PRO A 41 -9.51 9.89 -19.70
N LEU A 42 -8.39 9.95 -18.98
CA LEU A 42 -7.54 11.15 -18.88
C LEU A 42 -6.66 11.33 -20.13
N GLU A 43 -6.15 10.23 -20.69
CA GLU A 43 -5.41 10.24 -21.96
C GLU A 43 -6.27 10.78 -23.10
N GLU A 44 -7.51 10.29 -23.19
CA GLU A 44 -8.48 10.74 -24.19
C GLU A 44 -8.92 12.20 -23.97
N LEU A 45 -9.13 12.60 -22.70
CA LEU A 45 -9.59 13.95 -22.34
C LEU A 45 -8.58 15.03 -22.72
N TRP A 46 -7.27 14.76 -22.54
CA TRP A 46 -6.22 15.76 -22.70
C TRP A 46 -5.21 15.44 -23.82
N GLY A 47 -5.38 14.33 -24.55
CA GLY A 47 -4.45 13.95 -25.63
C GLY A 47 -3.04 13.70 -25.14
N ILE A 48 -2.87 13.09 -23.96
CA ILE A 48 -1.58 12.90 -23.28
C ILE A 48 -1.08 11.46 -23.40
N SER A 49 0.24 11.28 -23.24
CA SER A 49 0.89 9.97 -23.27
C SER A 49 0.58 9.13 -22.01
N ALA A 50 0.83 7.82 -22.11
CA ALA A 50 0.73 6.90 -20.97
C ALA A 50 1.71 7.25 -19.85
N THR A 51 2.89 7.78 -20.15
CA THR A 51 3.82 8.31 -19.14
C THR A 51 3.15 9.42 -18.35
N SER A 52 2.55 10.40 -19.03
CA SER A 52 1.91 11.54 -18.40
C SER A 52 0.68 11.14 -17.57
N SER A 53 -0.14 10.21 -18.05
CA SER A 53 -1.32 9.73 -17.33
C SER A 53 -0.98 8.98 -16.03
N GLY A 54 0.23 8.43 -15.94
CA GLY A 54 0.74 7.76 -14.72
C GLY A 54 1.29 8.70 -13.65
N LEU A 55 1.63 9.96 -13.98
CA LEU A 55 2.26 10.92 -13.07
C LEU A 55 1.47 11.14 -11.77
N PRO A 56 0.15 11.36 -11.79
CA PRO A 56 -0.60 11.60 -10.54
C PRO A 56 -0.52 10.43 -9.58
N PHE A 57 -0.58 9.20 -10.07
CA PHE A 57 -0.45 7.98 -9.26
C PHE A 57 0.95 7.84 -8.66
N MET A 58 1.98 8.02 -9.47
CA MET A 58 3.38 7.96 -9.04
C MET A 58 3.67 8.98 -7.94
N VAL A 59 3.29 10.25 -8.16
CA VAL A 59 3.52 11.33 -7.20
C VAL A 59 2.73 11.09 -5.91
N PHE A 60 1.48 10.62 -6.01
CA PHE A 60 0.69 10.26 -4.85
C PHE A 60 1.40 9.25 -3.94
N LEU A 61 1.90 8.16 -4.51
CA LEU A 61 2.56 7.11 -3.73
C LEU A 61 3.90 7.57 -3.16
N ALA A 62 4.66 8.39 -3.89
CA ALA A 62 5.90 8.97 -3.41
C ALA A 62 5.66 9.92 -2.23
N VAL A 63 4.70 10.84 -2.38
CA VAL A 63 4.33 11.79 -1.32
C VAL A 63 3.70 11.06 -0.12
N PHE A 64 2.88 10.04 -0.36
CA PHE A 64 2.36 9.17 0.71
C PHE A 64 3.50 8.53 1.52
N ALA A 65 4.49 7.94 0.85
CA ALA A 65 5.60 7.29 1.53
C ALA A 65 6.45 8.28 2.36
N LEU A 66 6.74 9.46 1.81
CA LEU A 66 7.42 10.54 2.52
C LEU A 66 6.58 11.08 3.68
N GLY A 67 5.30 11.33 3.43
CA GLY A 67 4.35 11.79 4.43
C GLY A 67 4.25 10.84 5.62
N MET A 68 4.21 9.54 5.39
CA MET A 68 4.20 8.53 6.44
C MET A 68 5.48 8.56 7.30
N ALA A 69 6.64 8.72 6.66
CA ALA A 69 7.92 8.81 7.37
C ALA A 69 8.03 10.07 8.25
N LEU A 70 7.38 11.18 7.84
CA LEU A 70 7.41 12.46 8.54
C LEU A 70 6.30 12.59 9.60
N ALA A 71 5.12 12.03 9.32
CA ALA A 71 3.93 12.18 10.16
C ALA A 71 3.88 11.27 11.39
N GLY A 72 4.80 10.31 11.52
CA GLY A 72 4.84 9.40 12.68
C GLY A 72 4.79 10.13 14.03
N GLY A 73 5.49 11.25 14.15
CA GLY A 73 5.48 12.09 15.36
C GLY A 73 4.17 12.89 15.58
N LEU A 74 3.36 13.12 14.56
CA LEU A 74 2.10 13.86 14.69
C LEU A 74 1.05 13.06 15.44
N VAL A 75 0.95 11.77 15.16
CA VAL A 75 -0.01 10.87 15.83
C VAL A 75 0.28 10.79 17.34
N GLU A 76 1.56 10.82 17.71
CA GLU A 76 1.96 10.82 19.13
C GLU A 76 1.66 12.17 19.82
N ARG A 77 1.92 13.28 19.15
CA ARG A 77 1.76 14.62 19.71
C ARG A 77 0.30 15.11 19.73
N TRP A 78 -0.43 14.91 18.66
CA TRP A 78 -1.79 15.45 18.47
C TRP A 78 -2.89 14.42 18.73
N GLY A 79 -2.50 13.15 18.85
CA GLY A 79 -3.42 12.02 18.95
C GLY A 79 -4.05 11.62 17.62
N PRO A 80 -4.65 10.42 17.55
CA PRO A 80 -5.15 9.83 16.32
C PRO A 80 -6.34 10.58 15.73
N ARG A 81 -7.21 11.19 16.58
CA ARG A 81 -8.37 11.95 16.13
C ARG A 81 -7.98 13.17 15.29
N LYS A 82 -7.18 14.08 15.85
CA LYS A 82 -6.81 15.33 15.18
C LYS A 82 -5.98 15.05 13.93
N THR A 83 -5.03 14.13 14.03
CA THR A 83 -4.17 13.74 12.89
C THR A 83 -4.98 13.05 11.80
N GLY A 84 -5.92 12.16 12.15
CA GLY A 84 -6.81 11.49 11.19
C GLY A 84 -7.76 12.47 10.49
N ILE A 85 -8.35 13.43 11.22
CA ILE A 85 -9.19 14.48 10.64
C ILE A 85 -8.38 15.35 9.66
N LEU A 86 -7.19 15.81 10.07
CA LEU A 86 -6.33 16.61 9.18
C LEU A 86 -6.01 15.85 7.89
N GLY A 87 -5.57 14.58 8.02
CA GLY A 87 -5.29 13.75 6.85
C GLY A 87 -6.53 13.51 5.99
N GLY A 88 -7.70 13.27 6.60
CA GLY A 88 -8.98 13.12 5.90
C GLY A 88 -9.39 14.37 5.12
N ILE A 89 -9.20 15.56 5.72
CA ILE A 89 -9.44 16.85 5.04
C ILE A 89 -8.50 17.00 3.83
N LEU A 90 -7.22 16.72 3.99
CA LEU A 90 -6.25 16.80 2.89
C LEU A 90 -6.58 15.81 1.76
N VAL A 91 -6.97 14.56 2.09
CA VAL A 91 -7.40 13.58 1.09
C VAL A 91 -8.61 14.10 0.34
N GLY A 92 -9.67 14.48 1.06
CA GLY A 92 -10.91 14.97 0.45
C GLY A 92 -10.70 16.20 -0.41
N LEU A 93 -9.98 17.21 0.10
CA LEU A 93 -9.65 18.42 -0.66
C LEU A 93 -8.81 18.14 -1.89
N GLY A 94 -7.79 17.26 -1.78
CA GLY A 94 -6.96 16.89 -2.92
C GLY A 94 -7.76 16.22 -4.04
N TRP A 95 -8.71 15.34 -3.70
CA TRP A 95 -9.62 14.74 -4.67
C TRP A 95 -10.62 15.75 -5.24
N ILE A 96 -11.24 16.60 -4.41
CA ILE A 96 -12.20 17.62 -4.87
C ILE A 96 -11.50 18.59 -5.83
N LEU A 97 -10.34 19.11 -5.46
CA LEU A 97 -9.57 20.05 -6.29
C LEU A 97 -9.10 19.39 -7.60
N ALA A 98 -8.76 18.09 -7.58
CA ALA A 98 -8.46 17.33 -8.79
C ALA A 98 -9.59 17.33 -9.80
N GLY A 99 -10.85 17.38 -9.35
CA GLY A 99 -12.04 17.52 -10.20
C GLY A 99 -12.15 18.84 -10.97
N PHE A 100 -11.38 19.86 -10.59
CA PHE A 100 -11.32 21.17 -11.27
C PHE A 100 -10.03 21.36 -12.06
N SER A 101 -9.23 20.30 -12.25
CA SER A 101 -7.92 20.41 -12.92
C SER A 101 -8.07 20.64 -14.41
N PRO A 102 -7.43 21.68 -14.98
CA PRO A 102 -7.46 21.96 -16.42
C PRO A 102 -6.49 21.08 -17.22
N ASN A 103 -5.51 20.43 -16.56
CA ASN A 103 -4.50 19.59 -17.17
C ASN A 103 -3.92 18.60 -16.18
N ILE A 104 -3.12 17.65 -16.68
CA ILE A 104 -2.52 16.57 -15.87
C ILE A 104 -1.55 17.10 -14.81
N GLY A 105 -0.84 18.20 -15.06
CA GLY A 105 0.09 18.79 -14.10
C GLY A 105 -0.62 19.31 -12.85
N VAL A 106 -1.73 20.03 -13.02
CA VAL A 106 -2.58 20.52 -11.92
C VAL A 106 -3.26 19.36 -11.20
N LEU A 107 -3.73 18.34 -11.94
CA LEU A 107 -4.25 17.12 -11.34
C LEU A 107 -3.19 16.41 -10.51
N THR A 108 -1.96 16.33 -10.99
CA THR A 108 -0.83 15.74 -10.25
C THR A 108 -0.57 16.52 -8.95
N LEU A 109 -0.64 17.85 -8.98
CA LEU A 109 -0.48 18.67 -7.78
C LEU A 109 -1.59 18.38 -6.76
N PHE A 110 -2.85 18.42 -7.17
CA PHE A 110 -3.96 18.26 -6.24
C PHE A 110 -4.13 16.81 -5.76
N TYR A 111 -4.24 15.87 -6.68
CA TYR A 111 -4.39 14.47 -6.35
C TYR A 111 -3.09 13.86 -5.83
N GLY A 112 -1.99 14.06 -6.54
CA GLY A 112 -0.69 13.44 -6.22
C GLY A 112 -0.10 14.01 -4.93
N VAL A 113 0.03 15.35 -4.82
CA VAL A 113 0.71 15.96 -3.67
C VAL A 113 -0.25 16.14 -2.49
N ILE A 114 -1.39 16.81 -2.67
CA ILE A 114 -2.27 17.13 -1.52
C ILE A 114 -2.94 15.87 -0.97
N ALA A 115 -3.60 15.07 -1.81
CA ALA A 115 -4.24 13.85 -1.32
C ALA A 115 -3.21 12.81 -0.89
N GLY A 116 -2.07 12.68 -1.58
CA GLY A 116 -0.97 11.80 -1.19
C GLY A 116 -0.40 12.15 0.19
N ALA A 117 -0.18 13.44 0.48
CA ALA A 117 0.22 13.92 1.81
C ALA A 117 -0.86 13.61 2.86
N GLY A 118 -2.14 13.81 2.51
CA GLY A 118 -3.26 13.49 3.38
C GLY A 118 -3.27 12.01 3.80
N VAL A 119 -3.04 11.10 2.86
CA VAL A 119 -2.91 9.67 3.17
C VAL A 119 -1.69 9.42 4.04
N GLY A 120 -0.54 10.04 3.74
CA GLY A 120 0.66 9.92 4.57
C GLY A 120 0.44 10.31 6.03
N VAL A 121 -0.33 11.37 6.26
CA VAL A 121 -0.69 11.84 7.61
C VAL A 121 -1.69 10.91 8.30
N ALA A 122 -2.74 10.46 7.59
CA ALA A 122 -3.84 9.68 8.18
C ALA A 122 -3.51 8.20 8.39
N TYR A 123 -2.69 7.60 7.54
CA TYR A 123 -2.50 6.14 7.46
C TYR A 123 -2.05 5.50 8.77
N GLY A 124 -1.19 6.18 9.51
CA GLY A 124 -0.71 5.72 10.81
C GLY A 124 -1.76 5.71 11.92
N CYS A 125 -2.82 6.53 11.81
CA CYS A 125 -3.80 6.72 12.89
C CYS A 125 -4.58 5.45 13.22
N PRO A 126 -5.30 4.81 12.28
CA PRO A 126 -6.05 3.59 12.56
C PRO A 126 -5.14 2.42 12.97
N ILE A 127 -3.92 2.36 12.45
CA ILE A 127 -2.92 1.34 12.80
C ILE A 127 -2.52 1.49 14.27
N ALA A 128 -2.19 2.71 14.69
CA ALA A 128 -1.79 3.00 16.07
C ALA A 128 -2.93 2.76 17.07
N VAL A 129 -4.17 3.13 16.71
CA VAL A 129 -5.36 2.87 17.52
C VAL A 129 -5.58 1.37 17.67
N ALA A 130 -5.65 0.62 16.57
CA ALA A 130 -5.83 -0.82 16.59
C ALA A 130 -4.71 -1.51 17.41
N GLY A 131 -3.45 -1.13 17.18
CA GLY A 131 -2.30 -1.73 17.86
C GLY A 131 -2.28 -1.52 19.39
N ARG A 132 -2.82 -0.38 19.88
CA ARG A 132 -2.88 -0.06 21.32
C ARG A 132 -4.12 -0.63 22.01
N TRP A 133 -5.26 -0.68 21.34
CA TRP A 133 -6.48 -1.28 21.89
C TRP A 133 -6.45 -2.81 21.93
N PHE A 134 -5.59 -3.45 21.13
CA PHE A 134 -5.49 -4.91 21.01
C PHE A 134 -4.09 -5.44 21.35
N PRO A 135 -3.60 -5.27 22.59
CA PRO A 135 -2.31 -5.83 22.99
C PRO A 135 -2.31 -7.38 22.95
N ASP A 136 -3.49 -8.00 23.12
CA ASP A 136 -3.76 -9.44 23.09
C ASP A 136 -3.79 -10.04 21.67
N ARG A 137 -4.17 -9.25 20.65
CA ARG A 137 -4.37 -9.68 19.26
C ARG A 137 -3.91 -8.61 18.27
N ARG A 138 -2.76 -7.98 18.53
CA ARG A 138 -2.27 -6.81 17.79
C ARG A 138 -2.15 -7.07 16.29
N GLY A 139 -1.56 -8.19 15.90
CA GLY A 139 -1.39 -8.56 14.50
C GLY A 139 -2.72 -8.70 13.75
N LEU A 140 -3.71 -9.36 14.38
CA LEU A 140 -5.04 -9.52 13.80
C LEU A 140 -5.76 -8.18 13.63
N ALA A 141 -5.78 -7.36 14.68
CA ALA A 141 -6.50 -6.07 14.66
C ALA A 141 -5.89 -5.10 13.63
N VAL A 142 -4.56 -4.97 13.60
CA VAL A 142 -3.84 -4.16 12.62
C VAL A 142 -4.01 -4.72 11.22
N GLY A 143 -3.91 -6.04 11.05
CA GLY A 143 -4.10 -6.71 9.76
C GLY A 143 -5.49 -6.49 9.17
N LEU A 144 -6.54 -6.66 9.98
CA LEU A 144 -7.93 -6.38 9.55
C LEU A 144 -8.13 -4.90 9.20
N THR A 145 -7.55 -3.99 9.98
CA THR A 145 -7.58 -2.56 9.69
C THR A 145 -6.94 -2.24 8.33
N LEU A 146 -5.78 -2.81 8.06
CA LEU A 146 -5.03 -2.61 6.80
C LEU A 146 -5.63 -3.36 5.61
N ALA A 147 -6.42 -4.40 5.85
CA ALA A 147 -7.11 -5.13 4.79
C ALA A 147 -8.02 -4.21 3.97
N GLY A 148 -8.61 -3.17 4.59
CA GLY A 148 -9.38 -2.13 3.91
C GLY A 148 -8.61 -1.43 2.79
N PHE A 149 -7.34 -1.09 3.02
CA PHE A 149 -6.49 -0.46 2.00
C PHE A 149 -6.19 -1.41 0.83
N GLY A 150 -5.86 -2.66 1.14
CA GLY A 150 -5.57 -3.68 0.11
C GLY A 150 -6.79 -4.04 -0.73
N ALA A 151 -7.95 -4.15 -0.10
CA ALA A 151 -9.21 -4.52 -0.74
C ALA A 151 -9.98 -3.31 -1.32
N SER A 152 -9.47 -2.08 -1.16
CA SER A 152 -10.17 -0.86 -1.58
C SER A 152 -10.63 -0.91 -3.03
N ALA A 153 -9.78 -1.31 -3.96
CA ALA A 153 -10.10 -1.35 -5.37
C ALA A 153 -11.24 -2.35 -5.69
N LEU A 154 -11.47 -3.36 -4.85
CA LEU A 154 -12.62 -4.27 -4.99
C LEU A 154 -13.96 -3.50 -5.01
N VAL A 155 -14.08 -2.49 -4.16
CA VAL A 155 -15.29 -1.68 -4.03
C VAL A 155 -15.22 -0.44 -4.92
N VAL A 156 -14.07 0.23 -4.94
CA VAL A 156 -13.94 1.57 -5.51
C VAL A 156 -13.77 1.54 -7.02
N ALA A 157 -13.11 0.53 -7.62
CA ALA A 157 -12.90 0.49 -9.07
C ALA A 157 -14.21 0.37 -9.88
N PRO A 158 -15.18 -0.48 -9.52
CA PRO A 158 -16.48 -0.49 -10.19
C PRO A 158 -17.25 0.82 -10.06
N ILE A 159 -17.21 1.45 -8.87
CA ILE A 159 -17.85 2.75 -8.62
C ILE A 159 -17.19 3.84 -9.50
N MET A 160 -15.85 3.88 -9.55
CA MET A 160 -15.10 4.79 -10.41
C MET A 160 -15.51 4.62 -11.88
N ASN A 161 -15.51 3.37 -12.37
CA ASN A 161 -15.86 3.10 -13.76
C ASN A 161 -17.29 3.56 -14.09
N ALA A 162 -18.26 3.29 -13.22
CA ALA A 162 -19.64 3.73 -13.39
C ALA A 162 -19.78 5.27 -13.40
N LEU A 163 -19.10 5.95 -12.48
CA LEU A 163 -19.10 7.42 -12.41
C LEU A 163 -18.39 8.05 -13.60
N ILE A 164 -17.27 7.48 -14.05
CA ILE A 164 -16.52 7.96 -15.24
C ILE A 164 -17.39 7.83 -16.47
N SER A 165 -18.07 6.70 -16.65
CA SER A 165 -18.94 6.45 -17.80
C SER A 165 -20.15 7.40 -17.82
N ALA A 166 -20.68 7.77 -16.64
CA ALA A 166 -21.85 8.64 -16.54
C ALA A 166 -21.50 10.15 -16.58
N HIS A 167 -20.37 10.55 -16.01
CA HIS A 167 -20.08 11.96 -15.73
C HIS A 167 -18.68 12.42 -16.16
N GLY A 168 -17.85 11.50 -16.68
CA GLY A 168 -16.46 11.75 -17.03
C GLY A 168 -15.50 11.73 -15.83
N PRO A 169 -14.18 11.73 -16.10
CA PRO A 169 -13.18 11.52 -15.05
C PRO A 169 -13.12 12.66 -14.03
N LEU A 170 -13.20 13.92 -14.43
CA LEU A 170 -13.06 15.05 -13.52
C LEU A 170 -14.20 15.14 -12.51
N ARG A 171 -15.45 14.96 -12.94
CA ARG A 171 -16.59 14.93 -12.01
C ARG A 171 -16.53 13.74 -11.06
N THR A 172 -15.95 12.63 -11.49
CA THR A 172 -15.71 11.46 -10.63
C THR A 172 -14.76 11.78 -9.49
N PHE A 173 -13.67 12.51 -9.75
CA PHE A 173 -12.77 13.00 -8.68
C PHE A 173 -13.52 13.85 -7.66
N LEU A 174 -14.38 14.78 -8.12
CA LEU A 174 -15.15 15.66 -7.24
C LEU A 174 -16.13 14.86 -6.36
N VAL A 175 -16.92 13.96 -6.94
CA VAL A 175 -17.92 13.16 -6.21
C VAL A 175 -17.23 12.28 -5.16
N LEU A 176 -16.18 11.55 -5.55
CA LEU A 176 -15.43 10.69 -4.63
C LEU A 176 -14.69 11.51 -3.58
N GLY A 177 -14.18 12.69 -3.94
CA GLY A 177 -13.51 13.59 -3.01
C GLY A 177 -14.43 14.05 -1.88
N VAL A 178 -15.67 14.42 -2.18
CA VAL A 178 -16.69 14.76 -1.16
C VAL A 178 -17.00 13.53 -0.30
N ALA A 179 -17.21 12.36 -0.91
CA ALA A 179 -17.50 11.14 -0.17
C ALA A 179 -16.33 10.76 0.78
N PHE A 180 -15.09 10.81 0.29
CA PHE A 180 -13.91 10.50 1.10
C PHE A 180 -13.69 11.50 2.22
N LEU A 181 -13.90 12.81 1.96
CA LEU A 181 -13.84 13.84 3.00
C LEU A 181 -14.78 13.50 4.16
N VAL A 182 -16.05 13.25 3.84
CA VAL A 182 -17.07 12.96 4.85
C VAL A 182 -16.75 11.67 5.60
N VAL A 183 -16.47 10.60 4.88
CA VAL A 183 -16.20 9.28 5.48
C VAL A 183 -14.95 9.31 6.35
N MET A 184 -13.84 9.90 5.89
CA MET A 184 -12.60 9.93 6.65
C MET A 184 -12.70 10.83 7.89
N VAL A 185 -13.41 11.95 7.82
CA VAL A 185 -13.67 12.80 8.98
C VAL A 185 -14.54 12.04 10.00
N LEU A 186 -15.66 11.46 9.56
CA LEU A 186 -16.57 10.73 10.46
C LEU A 186 -15.89 9.52 11.12
N THR A 187 -15.08 8.76 10.38
CA THR A 187 -14.35 7.61 10.94
C THR A 187 -13.23 8.04 11.89
N SER A 188 -12.66 9.23 11.72
CA SER A 188 -11.58 9.74 12.57
C SER A 188 -12.09 10.38 13.87
N LEU A 189 -13.30 10.92 13.89
CA LEU A 189 -13.90 11.58 15.06
C LEU A 189 -13.87 10.74 16.35
N PRO A 190 -14.25 9.43 16.35
CA PRO A 190 -14.23 8.61 17.55
C PRO A 190 -12.85 8.01 17.86
N MET A 191 -11.83 8.15 16.97
CA MET A 191 -10.54 7.53 17.19
C MET A 191 -9.79 8.13 18.38
N VAL A 192 -9.56 7.31 19.41
CA VAL A 192 -8.79 7.69 20.59
C VAL A 192 -7.88 6.53 21.00
N PHE A 193 -6.78 6.86 21.67
CA PHE A 193 -5.95 5.85 22.32
C PHE A 193 -6.61 5.32 23.60
N PRO A 194 -6.31 4.07 24.00
CA PRO A 194 -6.75 3.58 25.29
C PRO A 194 -6.14 4.41 26.42
N PRO A 195 -6.85 4.54 27.58
CA PRO A 195 -6.31 5.24 28.74
C PRO A 195 -5.09 4.52 29.30
N ALA A 196 -4.27 5.27 30.05
CA ALA A 196 -3.10 4.72 30.72
C ALA A 196 -3.53 3.56 31.65
N GLY A 197 -2.82 2.44 31.57
CA GLY A 197 -3.14 1.25 32.35
C GLY A 197 -4.16 0.30 31.71
N TRP A 198 -4.66 0.57 30.51
CA TRP A 198 -5.49 -0.38 29.76
C TRP A 198 -4.78 -1.73 29.61
N ARG A 199 -5.38 -2.76 30.16
CA ARG A 199 -4.90 -4.16 30.04
C ARG A 199 -6.09 -5.05 29.74
N VAL A 200 -5.89 -5.96 28.80
CA VAL A 200 -6.80 -7.08 28.55
C VAL A 200 -6.13 -8.32 29.15
N ALA A 201 -6.91 -9.19 29.75
CA ALA A 201 -6.40 -10.49 30.22
C ALA A 201 -5.78 -11.23 29.03
N SER A 202 -4.46 -11.20 28.91
CA SER A 202 -3.73 -11.78 27.78
C SER A 202 -3.27 -13.19 28.14
N PRO A 203 -3.53 -14.18 27.30
CA PRO A 203 -2.73 -15.40 27.32
C PRO A 203 -1.30 -15.01 26.91
N LYS A 204 -0.33 -15.37 27.74
CA LYS A 204 1.09 -15.03 27.60
C LYS A 204 1.64 -15.36 26.20
N GLY A 205 1.61 -14.39 25.27
CA GLY A 205 2.40 -14.43 24.06
C GLY A 205 3.80 -13.92 24.40
N LYS A 206 4.79 -14.81 24.36
CA LYS A 206 6.20 -14.47 24.48
C LYS A 206 6.57 -13.57 23.30
N ALA A 207 6.74 -12.26 23.54
CA ALA A 207 7.58 -11.46 22.65
C ALA A 207 8.98 -12.07 22.71
N THR A 208 9.45 -12.64 21.63
CA THR A 208 10.83 -13.11 21.53
C THR A 208 11.72 -11.85 21.53
N PRO A 209 12.61 -11.67 22.53
CA PRO A 209 13.51 -10.52 22.51
C PRO A 209 14.36 -10.61 21.23
N SER A 210 14.37 -9.54 20.45
CA SER A 210 15.29 -9.42 19.33
C SER A 210 16.73 -9.45 19.86
N ALA A 211 17.62 -10.15 19.15
CA ALA A 211 19.03 -10.21 19.52
C ALA A 211 19.77 -8.87 19.30
N LEU A 212 19.16 -7.93 18.60
CA LEU A 212 19.68 -6.61 18.25
C LEU A 212 18.54 -5.60 18.32
N ASP A 213 18.77 -4.49 19.02
CA ASP A 213 17.92 -3.31 18.96
C ASP A 213 18.75 -2.14 18.44
N LEU A 214 18.73 -1.95 17.11
CA LEU A 214 19.49 -0.92 16.43
C LEU A 214 18.68 0.37 16.34
N ASP A 215 19.35 1.49 16.56
CA ASP A 215 18.80 2.79 16.22
C ASP A 215 18.84 3.04 14.69
N ARG A 216 18.20 4.12 14.24
CA ARG A 216 18.13 4.50 12.82
C ARG A 216 19.52 4.68 12.19
N ARG A 217 20.51 5.26 12.90
CA ARG A 217 21.85 5.54 12.39
C ARG A 217 22.66 4.27 12.26
N GLU A 218 22.56 3.39 13.26
CA GLU A 218 23.20 2.09 13.26
C GLU A 218 22.65 1.17 12.16
N MET A 219 21.31 1.17 11.99
CA MET A 219 20.62 0.39 10.95
C MET A 219 21.13 0.73 9.55
N VAL A 220 21.18 2.03 9.19
CA VAL A 220 21.57 2.49 7.84
C VAL A 220 23.01 2.12 7.50
N ARG A 221 23.87 1.96 8.49
CA ARG A 221 25.28 1.53 8.31
C ARG A 221 25.42 0.04 8.03
N ARG A 222 24.37 -0.76 8.19
CA ARG A 222 24.40 -2.20 7.95
C ARG A 222 24.11 -2.53 6.48
N PRO A 223 24.90 -3.39 5.83
CA PRO A 223 24.62 -3.87 4.47
C PRO A 223 23.23 -4.54 4.36
N THR A 224 22.77 -5.20 5.43
CA THR A 224 21.45 -5.83 5.53
C THR A 224 20.31 -4.83 5.35
N PHE A 225 20.49 -3.56 5.82
CA PHE A 225 19.51 -2.51 5.57
C PHE A 225 19.35 -2.23 4.07
N TRP A 226 20.45 -2.05 3.36
CA TRP A 226 20.43 -1.76 1.93
C TRP A 226 19.91 -2.96 1.11
N ALA A 227 20.21 -4.18 1.57
CA ALA A 227 19.63 -5.38 0.98
C ALA A 227 18.09 -5.43 1.16
N LEU A 228 17.58 -5.13 2.36
CA LEU A 228 16.14 -5.06 2.61
C LEU A 228 15.51 -3.91 1.83
N TRP A 229 16.12 -2.74 1.87
CA TRP A 229 15.64 -1.56 1.18
C TRP A 229 15.56 -1.78 -0.35
N GLY A 230 16.62 -2.34 -0.94
CA GLY A 230 16.68 -2.64 -2.38
C GLY A 230 15.70 -3.74 -2.80
N THR A 231 15.61 -4.83 -2.05
CA THR A 231 14.64 -5.90 -2.34
C THR A 231 13.21 -5.39 -2.19
N TYR A 232 12.91 -4.60 -1.15
CA TYR A 232 11.59 -4.01 -0.99
C TYR A 232 11.27 -3.02 -2.12
N THR A 233 12.25 -2.22 -2.58
CA THR A 233 12.09 -1.35 -3.77
C THR A 233 11.70 -2.16 -5.00
N ILE A 234 12.40 -3.26 -5.31
CA ILE A 234 12.10 -4.10 -6.47
C ILE A 234 10.71 -4.74 -6.36
N GLY A 235 10.36 -5.27 -5.18
CA GLY A 235 9.04 -5.86 -4.94
C GLY A 235 7.91 -4.86 -5.09
N CYS A 236 8.08 -3.64 -4.55
CA CYS A 236 7.14 -2.54 -4.71
C CYS A 236 7.07 -2.04 -6.16
N LEU A 237 8.21 -1.92 -6.86
CA LEU A 237 8.26 -1.55 -8.26
C LEU A 237 7.37 -2.45 -9.11
N ALA A 238 7.56 -3.77 -9.02
CA ALA A 238 6.80 -4.73 -9.81
C ALA A 238 5.29 -4.66 -9.51
N GLY A 239 4.92 -4.59 -8.23
CA GLY A 239 3.52 -4.58 -7.83
C GLY A 239 2.82 -3.23 -8.06
N LEU A 240 3.46 -2.10 -7.75
CA LEU A 240 2.87 -0.77 -7.94
C LEU A 240 2.78 -0.39 -9.41
N MET A 241 3.77 -0.79 -10.22
CA MET A 241 3.69 -0.72 -11.66
C MET A 241 2.48 -1.51 -12.19
N ALA A 242 2.32 -2.78 -11.77
CA ALA A 242 1.19 -3.59 -12.16
C ALA A 242 -0.15 -2.97 -11.76
N ILE A 243 -0.24 -2.35 -10.57
CA ILE A 243 -1.43 -1.58 -10.17
C ILE A 243 -1.67 -0.42 -11.14
N GLY A 244 -0.63 0.36 -11.43
CA GLY A 244 -0.73 1.54 -12.29
C GLY A 244 -1.15 1.26 -13.73
N ILE A 245 -0.83 0.09 -14.26
CA ILE A 245 -1.14 -0.27 -15.66
C ILE A 245 -2.26 -1.31 -15.80
N ALA A 246 -2.84 -1.83 -14.72
CA ALA A 246 -3.78 -2.96 -14.78
C ALA A 246 -4.93 -2.72 -15.76
N ALA A 247 -5.65 -1.61 -15.64
CA ALA A 247 -6.79 -1.32 -16.52
C ALA A 247 -6.35 -1.02 -17.98
N PRO A 248 -5.38 -0.13 -18.25
CA PRO A 248 -4.97 0.12 -19.63
C PRO A 248 -4.35 -1.12 -20.30
N PHE A 249 -3.55 -1.94 -19.59
CA PHE A 249 -3.06 -3.20 -20.14
C PHE A 249 -4.21 -4.14 -20.53
N GLY A 250 -5.23 -4.25 -19.66
CA GLY A 250 -6.41 -5.05 -19.95
C GLY A 250 -7.11 -4.61 -21.22
N GLN A 251 -7.21 -3.30 -21.47
CA GLN A 251 -7.86 -2.75 -22.66
C GLN A 251 -7.00 -2.88 -23.92
N GLU A 252 -5.72 -2.52 -23.86
CA GLU A 252 -4.85 -2.45 -25.04
C GLU A 252 -4.25 -3.79 -25.45
N VAL A 253 -3.90 -4.64 -24.46
CA VAL A 253 -3.16 -5.88 -24.71
C VAL A 253 -4.07 -7.10 -24.64
N ALA A 254 -4.91 -7.19 -23.58
CA ALA A 254 -5.83 -8.31 -23.42
C ALA A 254 -7.19 -8.08 -24.12
N ASN A 255 -7.40 -6.95 -24.80
CA ASN A 255 -8.60 -6.59 -25.57
C ASN A 255 -9.89 -6.66 -24.73
N LEU A 256 -9.82 -6.23 -23.48
CA LEU A 256 -10.97 -6.16 -22.60
C LEU A 256 -11.70 -4.82 -22.74
N SER A 257 -13.02 -4.81 -22.51
CA SER A 257 -13.76 -3.56 -22.36
C SER A 257 -13.34 -2.79 -21.12
N ALA A 258 -13.62 -1.49 -21.04
CA ALA A 258 -13.32 -0.67 -19.86
C ALA A 258 -13.99 -1.22 -18.59
N GLY A 259 -15.24 -1.70 -18.69
CA GLY A 259 -15.95 -2.32 -17.59
C GLY A 259 -15.29 -3.63 -17.11
N MET A 260 -14.88 -4.49 -18.04
CA MET A 260 -14.17 -5.73 -17.70
C MET A 260 -12.80 -5.45 -17.11
N SER A 261 -12.08 -4.44 -17.60
CA SER A 261 -10.79 -4.04 -17.04
C SER A 261 -10.92 -3.47 -15.62
N ALA A 262 -11.95 -2.68 -15.35
CA ALA A 262 -12.25 -2.20 -13.99
C ALA A 262 -12.63 -3.37 -13.05
N ALA A 263 -13.43 -4.33 -13.53
CA ALA A 263 -13.75 -5.55 -12.77
C ALA A 263 -12.50 -6.41 -12.48
N ALA A 264 -11.57 -6.50 -13.45
CA ALA A 264 -10.30 -7.19 -13.25
C ALA A 264 -9.46 -6.55 -12.14
N VAL A 265 -9.39 -5.22 -12.06
CA VAL A 265 -8.73 -4.48 -10.97
C VAL A 265 -9.34 -4.85 -9.62
N SER A 266 -10.66 -5.02 -9.55
CA SER A 266 -11.34 -5.49 -8.33
C SER A 266 -10.90 -6.90 -7.93
N VAL A 267 -10.79 -7.82 -8.89
CA VAL A 267 -10.29 -9.19 -8.64
C VAL A 267 -8.85 -9.14 -8.12
N PHE A 268 -7.97 -8.35 -8.75
CA PHE A 268 -6.57 -8.23 -8.33
C PHE A 268 -6.44 -7.67 -6.91
N ALA A 269 -7.33 -6.78 -6.49
CA ALA A 269 -7.35 -6.25 -5.12
C ALA A 269 -7.57 -7.35 -4.07
N VAL A 270 -8.34 -8.39 -4.36
CA VAL A 270 -8.49 -9.56 -3.48
C VAL A 270 -7.14 -10.24 -3.26
N PHE A 271 -6.37 -10.44 -4.35
CA PHE A 271 -5.04 -11.05 -4.25
C PHE A 271 -4.07 -10.18 -3.45
N ASN A 272 -4.11 -8.84 -3.61
CA ASN A 272 -3.32 -7.94 -2.76
C ASN A 272 -3.71 -8.07 -1.28
N GLY A 273 -5.00 -8.13 -0.98
CA GLY A 273 -5.51 -8.33 0.38
C GLY A 273 -5.04 -9.66 0.98
N VAL A 274 -5.15 -10.76 0.23
CA VAL A 274 -4.74 -12.12 0.64
C VAL A 274 -3.22 -12.23 0.75
N GLY A 275 -2.47 -11.54 -0.09
CA GLY A 275 -1.00 -11.54 -0.07
C GLY A 275 -0.42 -11.14 1.27
N ARG A 276 -1.06 -10.22 2.00
CA ARG A 276 -0.58 -9.75 3.32
C ARG A 276 -0.55 -10.85 4.38
N PRO A 277 -1.65 -11.53 4.72
CA PRO A 277 -1.62 -12.61 5.70
C PRO A 277 -0.81 -13.82 5.20
N LEU A 278 -0.86 -14.14 3.91
CA LEU A 278 -0.14 -15.26 3.33
C LEU A 278 1.39 -15.10 3.49
N PHE A 279 1.95 -13.97 3.03
CA PHE A 279 3.39 -13.74 3.14
C PHE A 279 3.83 -13.36 4.56
N GLY A 280 2.94 -12.80 5.39
CA GLY A 280 3.19 -12.66 6.82
C GLY A 280 3.42 -14.03 7.46
N TRP A 281 2.52 -14.98 7.26
CA TRP A 281 2.66 -16.36 7.73
C TRP A 281 3.88 -17.07 7.13
N LEU A 282 4.15 -16.90 5.83
CA LEU A 282 5.34 -17.44 5.19
C LEU A 282 6.64 -16.87 5.78
N THR A 283 6.65 -15.57 6.09
CA THR A 283 7.82 -14.91 6.68
C THR A 283 8.12 -15.45 8.08
N ASP A 284 7.07 -15.71 8.87
CA ASP A 284 7.21 -16.32 10.20
C ASP A 284 7.73 -17.75 10.13
N ARG A 285 7.36 -18.51 9.08
CA ARG A 285 7.76 -19.90 8.88
C ARG A 285 9.10 -20.08 8.19
N LEU A 286 9.35 -19.29 7.13
CA LEU A 286 10.48 -19.46 6.22
C LEU A 286 11.62 -18.46 6.46
N THR A 287 11.47 -17.52 7.36
CA THR A 287 12.32 -16.33 7.53
C THR A 287 12.13 -15.29 6.42
N PRO A 288 12.47 -14.00 6.66
CA PRO A 288 12.39 -12.95 5.63
C PRO A 288 13.18 -13.27 4.35
N ARG A 289 14.33 -13.95 4.50
CA ARG A 289 15.19 -14.36 3.38
C ARG A 289 14.46 -15.22 2.36
N TYR A 290 13.86 -16.31 2.80
CA TYR A 290 13.21 -17.27 1.90
C TYR A 290 11.82 -16.81 1.45
N ALA A 291 11.09 -16.08 2.29
CA ALA A 291 9.82 -15.47 1.90
C ALA A 291 10.02 -14.44 0.78
N SER A 292 11.05 -13.60 0.86
CA SER A 292 11.44 -12.65 -0.21
C SER A 292 11.86 -13.38 -1.48
N THR A 293 12.66 -14.45 -1.36
CA THR A 293 13.10 -15.25 -2.51
C THR A 293 11.90 -15.86 -3.24
N LEU A 294 10.96 -16.47 -2.50
CA LEU A 294 9.75 -17.03 -3.08
C LEU A 294 8.91 -15.95 -3.80
N SER A 295 8.77 -14.77 -3.17
CA SER A 295 8.09 -13.63 -3.79
C SER A 295 8.73 -13.26 -5.13
N PHE A 296 10.05 -13.15 -5.21
CA PHE A 296 10.74 -12.81 -6.46
C PHE A 296 10.63 -13.91 -7.52
N VAL A 297 10.64 -15.19 -7.13
CA VAL A 297 10.36 -16.29 -8.08
C VAL A 297 8.96 -16.14 -8.67
N LEU A 298 7.95 -15.84 -7.85
CA LEU A 298 6.59 -15.62 -8.33
C LEU A 298 6.48 -14.37 -9.22
N ILE A 299 7.16 -13.27 -8.89
CA ILE A 299 7.23 -12.06 -9.72
C ILE A 299 7.87 -12.38 -11.07
N PHE A 300 8.99 -13.12 -11.08
CA PHE A 300 9.66 -13.53 -12.32
C PHE A 300 8.74 -14.37 -13.21
N LEU A 301 8.09 -15.38 -12.64
CA LEU A 301 7.16 -16.25 -13.39
C LEU A 301 5.94 -15.48 -13.92
N ALA A 302 5.39 -14.55 -13.13
CA ALA A 302 4.29 -13.70 -13.56
C ALA A 302 4.71 -12.77 -14.71
N ALA A 303 5.89 -12.17 -14.62
CA ALA A 303 6.44 -11.31 -15.67
C ALA A 303 6.75 -12.11 -16.95
N LEU A 304 7.31 -13.32 -16.83
CA LEU A 304 7.55 -14.22 -17.95
C LEU A 304 6.24 -14.60 -18.67
N LEU A 305 5.21 -14.97 -17.89
CA LEU A 305 3.88 -15.29 -18.43
C LEU A 305 3.28 -14.12 -19.20
N LEU A 306 3.35 -12.91 -18.64
CA LEU A 306 2.80 -11.70 -19.25
C LEU A 306 3.62 -11.23 -20.47
N TRP A 307 4.92 -11.45 -20.46
CA TRP A 307 5.77 -11.16 -21.62
C TRP A 307 5.48 -12.09 -22.81
N TRP A 308 5.30 -13.39 -22.53
CA TRP A 308 5.12 -14.39 -23.59
C TRP A 308 3.66 -14.50 -24.08
N ALA A 309 2.70 -14.38 -23.18
CA ALA A 309 1.28 -14.64 -23.45
C ALA A 309 0.34 -13.51 -23.01
N GLY A 310 0.85 -12.27 -22.87
CA GLY A 310 0.11 -11.11 -22.34
C GLY A 310 -1.17 -10.77 -23.10
N GLY A 311 -1.27 -11.10 -24.40
CA GLY A 311 -2.50 -10.96 -25.18
C GLY A 311 -3.62 -11.93 -24.79
N SER A 312 -3.29 -13.00 -24.04
CA SER A 312 -4.30 -13.92 -23.50
C SER A 312 -4.94 -13.33 -22.23
N GLN A 313 -6.27 -13.31 -22.19
CA GLN A 313 -7.01 -12.90 -20.99
C GLN A 313 -6.66 -13.73 -19.78
N VAL A 314 -6.45 -15.05 -19.93
CA VAL A 314 -6.03 -15.94 -18.85
C VAL A 314 -4.66 -15.52 -18.30
N ALA A 315 -3.70 -15.27 -19.17
CA ALA A 315 -2.37 -14.83 -18.75
C ALA A 315 -2.41 -13.46 -18.06
N TYR A 316 -3.26 -12.53 -18.53
CA TYR A 316 -3.52 -11.26 -17.88
C TYR A 316 -4.04 -11.45 -16.46
N PHE A 317 -5.13 -12.23 -16.28
CA PHE A 317 -5.70 -12.45 -14.95
C PHE A 317 -4.73 -13.14 -14.01
N VAL A 318 -4.04 -14.20 -14.45
CA VAL A 318 -3.07 -14.94 -13.61
C VAL A 318 -1.86 -14.08 -13.28
N GLY A 319 -1.25 -13.45 -14.28
CA GLY A 319 -0.03 -12.66 -14.10
C GLY A 319 -0.24 -11.44 -13.20
N PHE A 320 -1.29 -10.66 -13.45
CA PHE A 320 -1.60 -9.50 -12.60
C PHE A 320 -2.04 -9.92 -11.19
N SER A 321 -2.80 -11.00 -11.04
CA SER A 321 -3.13 -11.54 -9.71
C SER A 321 -1.88 -11.89 -8.91
N LEU A 322 -0.87 -12.51 -9.53
CA LEU A 322 0.39 -12.83 -8.89
C LEU A 322 1.19 -11.58 -8.52
N LEU A 323 1.26 -10.57 -9.39
CA LEU A 323 1.95 -9.31 -9.10
C LEU A 323 1.30 -8.54 -7.95
N TRP A 324 -0.03 -8.47 -7.92
CA TRP A 324 -0.77 -7.83 -6.83
C TRP A 324 -0.67 -8.62 -5.51
N LEU A 325 -0.70 -9.96 -5.57
CA LEU A 325 -0.45 -10.83 -4.41
C LEU A 325 0.91 -10.54 -3.79
N ASN A 326 1.95 -10.43 -4.63
CA ASN A 326 3.31 -10.17 -4.18
C ASN A 326 3.49 -8.76 -3.61
N LEU A 327 2.80 -7.74 -4.14
CA LEU A 327 2.81 -6.42 -3.50
C LEU A 327 2.21 -6.48 -2.10
N GLY A 328 1.05 -7.15 -1.94
CA GLY A 328 0.48 -7.41 -0.62
C GLY A 328 1.47 -8.14 0.28
N GLY A 329 2.17 -9.11 -0.28
CA GLY A 329 3.25 -9.86 0.38
C GLY A 329 4.37 -8.96 0.88
N TRP A 330 4.88 -8.05 0.06
CA TRP A 330 5.95 -7.13 0.47
C TRP A 330 5.54 -6.18 1.58
N LEU A 331 4.26 -5.79 1.64
CA LEU A 331 3.71 -5.00 2.75
C LEU A 331 3.59 -5.79 4.07
N ALA A 332 3.84 -7.09 4.07
CA ALA A 332 3.98 -7.93 5.26
C ALA A 332 5.44 -8.36 5.51
N ILE A 333 6.17 -8.72 4.47
CA ILE A 333 7.59 -9.14 4.56
C ILE A 333 8.45 -8.01 5.13
N ALA A 334 8.34 -6.78 4.59
CA ALA A 334 9.22 -5.68 4.97
C ALA A 334 9.10 -5.26 6.45
N PRO A 335 7.89 -5.07 7.02
CA PRO A 335 7.75 -4.80 8.46
C PRO A 335 8.24 -5.97 9.33
N ALA A 336 7.95 -7.22 8.96
CA ALA A 336 8.42 -8.39 9.69
C ALA A 336 9.95 -8.52 9.63
N ALA A 337 10.54 -8.30 8.45
CA ALA A 337 11.99 -8.29 8.27
C ALA A 337 12.66 -7.17 9.09
N THR A 338 12.07 -5.97 9.11
CA THR A 338 12.58 -4.85 9.91
C THR A 338 12.65 -5.22 11.39
N ALA A 339 11.56 -5.78 11.94
CA ALA A 339 11.53 -6.22 13.33
C ALA A 339 12.56 -7.34 13.61
N THR A 340 12.68 -8.31 12.69
CA THR A 340 13.56 -9.48 12.86
C THR A 340 15.04 -9.12 12.75
N LEU A 341 15.40 -8.24 11.79
CA LEU A 341 16.79 -7.93 11.46
C LEU A 341 17.36 -6.78 12.32
N PHE A 342 16.51 -5.84 12.76
CA PHE A 342 16.98 -4.61 13.42
C PHE A 342 16.41 -4.40 14.82
N GLY A 343 15.46 -5.23 15.25
CA GLY A 343 14.84 -5.15 16.57
C GLY A 343 13.55 -4.33 16.62
N THR A 344 12.97 -4.26 17.82
CA THR A 344 11.65 -3.65 18.05
C THR A 344 11.67 -2.38 18.88
N ALA A 345 12.79 -2.04 19.55
CA ALA A 345 12.90 -0.85 20.39
C ALA A 345 12.69 0.45 19.60
N HIS A 346 13.29 0.55 18.41
CA HIS A 346 13.19 1.71 17.51
C HIS A 346 12.38 1.41 16.23
N TYR A 347 11.44 0.46 16.33
CA TYR A 347 10.75 -0.11 15.17
C TYR A 347 10.06 0.94 14.29
N ALA A 348 9.34 1.90 14.87
CA ALA A 348 8.58 2.89 14.10
C ALA A 348 9.50 3.78 13.23
N GLU A 349 10.64 4.22 13.79
CA GLU A 349 11.63 5.03 13.07
C GLU A 349 12.33 4.21 11.98
N ASN A 350 12.72 2.99 12.30
CA ASN A 350 13.41 2.07 11.40
C ASN A 350 12.52 1.67 10.22
N TYR A 351 11.27 1.28 10.50
CA TYR A 351 10.34 0.90 9.45
C TYR A 351 9.91 2.11 8.59
N GLY A 352 9.76 3.29 9.18
CA GLY A 352 9.49 4.52 8.42
C GLY A 352 10.56 4.77 7.35
N LEU A 353 11.83 4.54 7.67
CA LEU A 353 12.92 4.68 6.70
C LEU A 353 12.92 3.53 5.66
N VAL A 354 12.69 2.29 6.08
CA VAL A 354 12.54 1.15 5.16
C VAL A 354 11.37 1.40 4.19
N PHE A 355 10.27 1.99 4.65
CA PHE A 355 9.09 2.27 3.83
C PHE A 355 9.33 3.30 2.71
N THR A 356 10.40 4.09 2.74
CA THR A 356 10.77 4.97 1.62
C THR A 356 11.03 4.19 0.32
N SER A 357 11.42 2.91 0.42
CA SER A 357 11.52 1.97 -0.71
C SER A 357 10.24 1.86 -1.52
N TYR A 358 9.08 1.91 -0.85
CA TYR A 358 7.77 1.87 -1.48
C TYR A 358 7.57 3.07 -2.43
N GLY A 359 7.94 4.27 -1.97
CA GLY A 359 7.88 5.48 -2.80
C GLY A 359 8.82 5.44 -3.99
N VAL A 360 10.07 4.98 -3.78
CA VAL A 360 11.04 4.81 -4.87
C VAL A 360 10.56 3.76 -5.87
N GLY A 361 10.05 2.62 -5.40
CA GLY A 361 9.46 1.60 -6.26
C GLY A 361 8.30 2.12 -7.09
N ALA A 362 7.43 2.96 -6.50
CA ALA A 362 6.33 3.61 -7.22
C ALA A 362 6.83 4.53 -8.34
N ILE A 363 7.83 5.36 -8.07
CA ILE A 363 8.41 6.28 -9.06
C ILE A 363 9.02 5.49 -10.21
N VAL A 364 9.98 4.60 -9.89
CA VAL A 364 10.74 3.87 -10.91
C VAL A 364 9.82 2.97 -11.73
N GLY A 365 8.89 2.25 -11.10
CA GLY A 365 7.97 1.35 -11.79
C GLY A 365 7.02 2.06 -12.74
N ASN A 366 6.45 3.20 -12.33
CA ASN A 366 5.52 3.94 -13.17
C ASN A 366 6.24 4.70 -14.30
N VAL A 367 7.40 5.30 -14.04
CA VAL A 367 8.21 5.94 -15.11
C VAL A 367 8.64 4.88 -16.13
N MET A 368 9.16 3.75 -15.68
CA MET A 368 9.58 2.65 -16.56
C MET A 368 8.40 2.15 -17.41
N SER A 369 7.23 1.94 -16.81
CA SER A 369 6.07 1.43 -17.55
C SER A 369 5.53 2.44 -18.57
N GLY A 370 5.50 3.72 -18.22
CA GLY A 370 5.07 4.78 -19.11
C GLY A 370 6.01 4.94 -20.31
N LEU A 371 7.32 5.07 -20.05
CA LEU A 371 8.32 5.23 -21.12
C LEU A 371 8.37 4.03 -22.07
N LEU A 372 8.33 2.80 -21.53
CA LEU A 372 8.36 1.60 -22.37
C LEU A 372 7.07 1.43 -23.17
N HIS A 373 5.92 1.82 -22.61
CA HIS A 373 4.68 1.85 -23.36
C HIS A 373 4.73 2.89 -24.49
N ASP A 374 5.17 4.12 -24.21
CA ASP A 374 5.25 5.19 -25.22
C ASP A 374 6.23 4.84 -26.38
N LEU A 375 7.26 4.02 -26.10
CA LEU A 375 8.23 3.54 -27.10
C LEU A 375 7.76 2.29 -27.87
N SER A 376 6.91 1.46 -27.27
CA SER A 376 6.52 0.15 -27.82
C SER A 376 5.13 -0.29 -27.36
N SER A 377 5.04 -0.87 -26.17
CA SER A 377 3.79 -1.37 -25.57
C SER A 377 3.96 -1.68 -24.07
N TYR A 378 2.85 -1.90 -23.36
CA TYR A 378 2.91 -2.37 -21.97
C TYR A 378 3.60 -3.74 -21.80
N VAL A 379 3.67 -4.58 -22.83
CA VAL A 379 4.38 -5.88 -22.75
C VAL A 379 5.88 -5.70 -22.59
N ALA A 380 6.46 -4.63 -23.12
CA ALA A 380 7.89 -4.31 -23.02
C ALA A 380 8.38 -4.07 -21.58
N VAL A 381 7.46 -3.90 -20.63
CA VAL A 381 7.78 -3.67 -19.21
C VAL A 381 8.29 -4.94 -18.52
N PHE A 382 7.87 -6.12 -18.95
CA PHE A 382 8.14 -7.36 -18.23
C PHE A 382 9.58 -7.87 -18.31
N PRO A 383 10.33 -7.77 -19.42
CA PRO A 383 11.74 -8.14 -19.43
C PRO A 383 12.60 -7.42 -18.37
N PRO A 384 12.54 -6.09 -18.19
CA PRO A 384 13.21 -5.43 -17.07
C PRO A 384 12.73 -5.92 -15.69
N VAL A 385 11.43 -6.20 -15.51
CA VAL A 385 10.91 -6.73 -14.26
C VAL A 385 11.47 -8.12 -13.96
N MET A 386 11.60 -8.99 -14.97
CA MET A 386 12.26 -10.30 -14.83
C MET A 386 13.72 -10.16 -14.38
N ALA A 387 14.47 -9.26 -15.02
CA ALA A 387 15.87 -9.01 -14.66
C ALA A 387 15.99 -8.50 -13.21
N LEU A 388 15.15 -7.54 -12.82
CA LEU A 388 15.12 -7.03 -11.44
C LEU A 388 14.70 -8.10 -10.44
N ALA A 389 13.72 -8.95 -10.76
CA ALA A 389 13.32 -10.07 -9.90
C ALA A 389 14.47 -11.09 -9.71
N ALA A 390 15.23 -11.39 -10.76
CA ALA A 390 16.42 -12.25 -10.67
C ALA A 390 17.49 -11.63 -9.76
N VAL A 391 17.76 -10.33 -9.90
CA VAL A 391 18.64 -9.59 -8.96
C VAL A 391 18.08 -9.65 -7.54
N GLY A 392 16.76 -9.47 -7.37
CA GLY A 392 16.08 -9.56 -6.08
C GLY A 392 16.26 -10.92 -5.40
N ILE A 393 16.20 -12.03 -6.14
CA ILE A 393 16.49 -13.39 -5.64
C ILE A 393 17.90 -13.45 -5.06
N VAL A 394 18.90 -13.00 -5.82
CA VAL A 394 20.30 -13.03 -5.38
C VAL A 394 20.53 -12.17 -4.13
N VAL A 395 20.00 -10.92 -4.15
CA VAL A 395 20.14 -10.00 -3.01
C VAL A 395 19.42 -10.53 -1.77
N ALA A 396 18.23 -11.13 -1.91
CA ALA A 396 17.52 -11.74 -0.80
C ALA A 396 18.30 -12.91 -0.20
N LEU A 397 18.84 -13.80 -1.04
CA LEU A 397 19.59 -14.97 -0.60
C LEU A 397 20.94 -14.63 0.07
N VAL A 398 21.59 -13.56 -0.35
CA VAL A 398 22.90 -13.17 0.18
C VAL A 398 22.78 -12.16 1.32
N GLY A 399 21.92 -11.16 1.16
CA GLY A 399 21.87 -9.96 2.00
C GLY A 399 20.90 -10.04 3.18
N LEU A 400 19.80 -10.82 3.09
CA LEU A 400 18.81 -10.92 4.16
C LEU A 400 19.12 -12.07 5.14
N ARG A 401 20.38 -12.15 5.57
CA ARG A 401 20.79 -13.13 6.59
C ARG A 401 20.57 -12.53 7.98
N PRO A 402 19.93 -13.26 8.91
CA PRO A 402 19.88 -12.82 10.28
C PRO A 402 21.32 -12.65 10.81
N PRO A 403 21.60 -11.64 11.65
CA PRO A 403 22.91 -11.47 12.22
C PRO A 403 23.29 -12.72 13.00
N MET A 404 24.47 -13.27 12.72
CA MET A 404 25.02 -14.38 13.51
C MET A 404 25.20 -13.90 14.95
N LYS A 405 24.69 -14.66 15.93
CA LYS A 405 25.03 -14.43 17.33
C LYS A 405 26.55 -14.49 17.44
N LYS A 406 27.20 -13.39 17.81
CA LYS A 406 28.59 -13.43 18.23
C LYS A 406 28.65 -14.30 19.49
N GLY A 407 29.19 -15.51 19.38
CA GLY A 407 29.44 -16.42 20.50
C GLY A 407 28.41 -17.55 20.60
N ALA A 408 28.52 -18.56 19.77
CA ALA A 408 28.23 -19.96 20.07
C ALA A 408 29.49 -20.77 19.74
#